data_6af00e0cf04743608ad353de9eb643fe
#
_entry.id   6af00e0cf04743608ad353de9eb643fe
#
_cell.length_a   1.000
_cell.length_b   1.000
_cell.length_c   1.000
_cell.angle_alpha   90.00
_cell.angle_beta   90.00
_cell.angle_gamma   90.00
#
_symmetry.space_group_name_H-M   'P 1'
#
loop_
_entity.id
_entity.type
_entity.pdbx_description
1 polymer ?
#
loop_
_entity_poly.entity_id
_entity_poly.type
_entity_poly.pdbx_seq_one_letter_code
_entity_poly.pdbx_strand_id
1 'polypeptide(L)'
;EVLTGGYYEVGVHIPEGIYTVEAQDGESAIYLIDDENGIYIWQQIGNDPENPNQAAVMDDLRLYDGALLEVKSGAALQFRSDCAQTERLHGETNPLQDSVRVEVGQTMTAGRDFPEGLYNVKSEPDWNDLMMTLPDSFLSEFAADEERRVEVISFAPKELELSYENVPIPKGTEIQTTGAAVTLEPSEKIGSTDYGEFYKE
;
A
#
# COMPACT_ATOMS: atom_id res chain seq x y z
N GLU A 1 -13.82 -6.63 -7.43
CA GLU A 1 -13.17 -5.31 -7.26
C GLU A 1 -11.89 -5.26 -8.08
N VAL A 2 -11.43 -4.07 -8.40
CA VAL A 2 -10.14 -3.82 -9.05
C VAL A 2 -9.29 -3.05 -8.06
N LEU A 3 -8.13 -3.60 -7.71
CA LEU A 3 -7.17 -2.95 -6.82
C LEU A 3 -5.90 -2.60 -7.61
N THR A 4 -5.35 -1.46 -7.28
CA THR A 4 -4.10 -0.92 -7.82
C THR A 4 -3.01 -1.00 -6.77
N GLY A 5 -1.81 -0.51 -7.04
CA GLY A 5 -0.75 -0.44 -6.04
C GLY A 5 -1.23 0.22 -4.76
N GLY A 6 -0.99 -0.39 -3.60
CA GLY A 6 -1.44 0.15 -2.32
C GLY A 6 -1.55 -0.87 -1.20
N TYR A 7 -1.94 -0.38 -0.02
CA TYR A 7 -2.21 -1.17 1.17
C TYR A 7 -3.71 -1.25 1.41
N TYR A 8 -4.22 -2.45 1.61
CA TYR A 8 -5.64 -2.72 1.77
C TYR A 8 -5.88 -3.56 3.03
N GLU A 9 -6.44 -2.93 4.05
CA GLU A 9 -6.90 -3.63 5.24
C GLU A 9 -8.23 -4.35 4.92
N VAL A 10 -8.24 -5.65 5.16
CA VAL A 10 -9.44 -6.48 4.94
C VAL A 10 -10.47 -6.16 6.01
N GLY A 11 -11.74 -6.02 5.61
CA GLY A 11 -12.83 -5.51 6.46
C GLY A 11 -13.01 -4.00 6.40
N VAL A 12 -12.00 -3.26 5.89
CA VAL A 12 -12.04 -1.81 5.71
C VAL A 12 -12.12 -1.44 4.22
N HIS A 13 -11.12 -1.87 3.44
CA HIS A 13 -10.96 -1.52 2.03
C HIS A 13 -11.43 -2.61 1.08
N ILE A 14 -11.32 -3.87 1.50
CA ILE A 14 -11.80 -5.05 0.77
C ILE A 14 -12.53 -5.98 1.73
N PRO A 15 -13.68 -6.57 1.36
CA PRO A 15 -14.40 -7.51 2.21
C PRO A 15 -13.60 -8.79 2.50
N GLU A 16 -13.83 -9.39 3.66
CA GLU A 16 -13.44 -10.78 3.94
C GLU A 16 -14.04 -11.73 2.91
N GLY A 17 -13.28 -12.74 2.46
CA GLY A 17 -13.76 -13.70 1.49
C GLY A 17 -12.66 -14.62 0.92
N ILE A 18 -13.07 -15.44 -0.06
CA ILE A 18 -12.14 -16.24 -0.86
C ILE A 18 -12.16 -15.70 -2.28
N TYR A 19 -10.99 -15.36 -2.78
CA TYR A 19 -10.86 -14.60 -4.03
C TYR A 19 -10.07 -15.36 -5.09
N THR A 20 -10.48 -15.17 -6.33
CA THR A 20 -9.65 -15.39 -7.51
C THR A 20 -9.08 -14.05 -7.94
N VAL A 21 -7.75 -14.00 -8.17
CA VAL A 21 -7.02 -12.78 -8.53
C VAL A 21 -6.36 -12.95 -9.89
N GLU A 22 -6.56 -11.96 -10.77
CA GLU A 22 -5.99 -11.91 -12.13
C GLU A 22 -5.43 -10.52 -12.41
N ALA A 23 -4.31 -10.42 -13.13
CA ALA A 23 -3.85 -9.13 -13.66
C ALA A 23 -4.72 -8.71 -14.86
N GLN A 24 -5.15 -7.45 -14.88
CA GLN A 24 -5.93 -6.92 -16.02
C GLN A 24 -5.05 -6.71 -17.25
N ASP A 25 -3.86 -6.15 -17.05
CA ASP A 25 -2.85 -5.92 -18.08
C ASP A 25 -1.47 -5.82 -17.39
N GLY A 26 -0.42 -6.40 -17.97
CA GLY A 26 0.92 -6.41 -17.39
C GLY A 26 1.09 -7.37 -16.21
N GLU A 27 1.83 -6.95 -15.20
CA GLU A 27 2.15 -7.74 -14.02
C GLU A 27 2.11 -6.90 -12.73
N SER A 28 1.80 -7.54 -11.63
CA SER A 28 1.90 -7.01 -10.26
C SER A 28 2.22 -8.13 -9.29
N ALA A 29 2.35 -7.83 -8.02
CA ALA A 29 2.48 -8.83 -6.98
C ALA A 29 1.60 -8.48 -5.78
N ILE A 30 1.18 -9.50 -5.05
CA ILE A 30 0.51 -9.36 -3.77
C ILE A 30 1.39 -9.87 -2.65
N TYR A 31 1.26 -9.21 -1.49
CA TYR A 31 1.75 -9.66 -0.20
C TYR A 31 0.59 -9.67 0.77
N LEU A 32 0.46 -10.76 1.52
CA LEU A 32 -0.41 -10.85 2.68
C LEU A 32 0.45 -11.34 3.83
N ILE A 33 0.62 -10.51 4.84
CA ILE A 33 1.47 -10.79 5.99
C ILE A 33 0.60 -10.70 7.25
N ASP A 34 0.71 -11.72 8.09
CA ASP A 34 0.15 -11.76 9.43
C ASP A 34 1.09 -12.59 10.30
N ASP A 35 2.01 -11.90 10.95
CA ASP A 35 3.05 -12.51 11.76
C ASP A 35 2.48 -13.15 13.02
N GLU A 36 1.39 -12.63 13.58
CA GLU A 36 0.73 -13.19 14.75
C GLU A 36 0.20 -14.61 14.49
N ASN A 37 -0.31 -14.85 13.28
CA ASN A 37 -0.83 -16.15 12.85
C ASN A 37 0.15 -16.95 11.99
N GLY A 38 1.35 -16.41 11.72
CA GLY A 38 2.38 -17.05 10.92
C GLY A 38 1.99 -17.20 9.45
N ILE A 39 1.23 -16.26 8.91
CA ILE A 39 0.78 -16.25 7.52
C ILE A 39 1.70 -15.34 6.70
N TYR A 40 2.28 -15.91 5.65
CA TYR A 40 3.06 -15.19 4.67
C TYR A 40 2.70 -15.69 3.28
N ILE A 41 2.08 -14.83 2.49
CA ILE A 41 1.75 -15.09 1.08
C ILE A 41 2.45 -14.02 0.24
N TRP A 42 3.24 -14.47 -0.70
CA TRP A 42 3.78 -13.65 -1.79
C TRP A 42 3.50 -14.34 -3.11
N GLN A 43 2.90 -13.62 -4.05
CA GLN A 43 2.64 -14.14 -5.38
C GLN A 43 2.74 -13.03 -6.42
N GLN A 44 3.55 -13.27 -7.45
CA GLN A 44 3.57 -12.46 -8.65
C GLN A 44 2.43 -12.90 -9.58
N ILE A 45 1.64 -11.95 -10.05
CA ILE A 45 0.47 -12.19 -10.91
C ILE A 45 0.67 -11.43 -12.22
N GLY A 46 0.56 -12.13 -13.33
CA GLY A 46 0.77 -11.56 -14.66
C GLY A 46 0.69 -12.62 -15.77
N ASN A 47 0.75 -12.16 -16.99
CA ASN A 47 0.55 -12.98 -18.18
C ASN A 47 1.81 -13.08 -19.06
N ASP A 48 3.01 -12.87 -18.54
CA ASP A 48 4.24 -13.06 -19.29
C ASP A 48 4.58 -14.55 -19.41
N PRO A 49 4.47 -15.17 -20.61
CA PRO A 49 4.76 -16.58 -20.82
C PRO A 49 6.25 -16.92 -20.63
N GLU A 50 7.13 -15.95 -20.61
CA GLU A 50 8.57 -16.13 -20.39
C GLU A 50 8.96 -16.08 -18.92
N ASN A 51 8.04 -15.64 -18.03
CA ASN A 51 8.28 -15.58 -16.58
C ASN A 51 7.61 -16.76 -15.83
N PRO A 52 8.37 -17.84 -15.52
CA PRO A 52 7.81 -19.03 -14.88
C PRO A 52 7.41 -18.79 -13.39
N ASN A 53 7.76 -17.66 -12.81
CA ASN A 53 7.44 -17.32 -11.42
C ASN A 53 6.10 -16.58 -11.27
N GLN A 54 5.46 -16.23 -12.39
CA GLN A 54 4.14 -15.62 -12.40
C GLN A 54 3.03 -16.66 -12.42
N ALA A 55 1.94 -16.34 -11.77
CA ALA A 55 0.66 -17.00 -11.97
C ALA A 55 -0.23 -16.11 -12.85
N ALA A 56 -0.82 -16.65 -13.91
CA ALA A 56 -1.82 -15.90 -14.68
C ALA A 56 -3.08 -15.66 -13.86
N VAL A 57 -3.41 -16.61 -13.01
CA VAL A 57 -4.54 -16.58 -12.08
C VAL A 57 -4.09 -17.17 -10.75
N MET A 58 -4.44 -16.50 -9.67
CA MET A 58 -4.32 -17.04 -8.32
C MET A 58 -5.71 -17.35 -7.78
N ASP A 59 -6.00 -18.62 -7.57
CA ASP A 59 -7.24 -19.07 -6.94
C ASP A 59 -7.08 -19.23 -5.42
N ASP A 60 -8.21 -19.26 -4.72
CA ASP A 60 -8.30 -19.55 -3.28
C ASP A 60 -7.51 -18.63 -2.36
N LEU A 61 -7.26 -17.37 -2.78
CA LEU A 61 -6.72 -16.37 -1.87
C LEU A 61 -7.74 -16.07 -0.77
N ARG A 62 -7.41 -16.43 0.46
CA ARG A 62 -8.27 -16.20 1.63
C ARG A 62 -7.89 -14.90 2.31
N LEU A 63 -8.81 -13.94 2.23
CA LEU A 63 -8.72 -12.69 2.94
C LEU A 63 -9.65 -12.76 4.18
N TYR A 64 -9.13 -12.42 5.33
CA TYR A 64 -9.84 -12.43 6.61
C TYR A 64 -9.73 -11.05 7.26
N ASP A 65 -10.71 -10.70 8.06
CA ASP A 65 -10.85 -9.41 8.72
C ASP A 65 -9.58 -9.03 9.52
N GLY A 66 -9.10 -7.80 9.32
CA GLY A 66 -7.88 -7.27 9.93
C GLY A 66 -6.56 -7.66 9.24
N ALA A 67 -6.57 -8.55 8.23
CA ALA A 67 -5.37 -8.85 7.48
C ALA A 67 -4.95 -7.65 6.60
N LEU A 68 -3.64 -7.47 6.42
CA LEU A 68 -3.09 -6.44 5.54
C LEU A 68 -2.67 -7.05 4.21
N LEU A 69 -3.33 -6.62 3.14
CA LEU A 69 -2.98 -6.95 1.77
C LEU A 69 -2.22 -5.79 1.14
N GLU A 70 -1.00 -6.02 0.67
CA GLU A 70 -0.28 -5.09 -0.19
C GLU A 70 -0.38 -5.56 -1.63
N VAL A 71 -0.78 -4.67 -2.53
CA VAL A 71 -0.66 -4.81 -3.98
C VAL A 71 0.50 -3.94 -4.42
N LYS A 72 1.50 -4.52 -5.08
CA LYS A 72 2.66 -3.76 -5.57
C LYS A 72 2.28 -2.89 -6.77
N SER A 73 3.07 -1.82 -6.98
CA SER A 73 2.96 -1.01 -8.21
C SER A 73 3.09 -1.88 -9.45
N GLY A 74 2.31 -1.59 -10.47
CA GLY A 74 2.28 -2.35 -11.73
C GLY A 74 0.87 -2.42 -12.30
N ALA A 75 0.46 -3.59 -12.76
CA ALA A 75 -0.87 -3.79 -13.30
C ALA A 75 -1.96 -3.77 -12.23
N ALA A 76 -3.11 -3.24 -12.56
CA ALA A 76 -4.31 -3.40 -11.74
C ALA A 76 -4.71 -4.88 -11.63
N LEU A 77 -5.05 -5.31 -10.44
CA LEU A 77 -5.46 -6.69 -10.16
C LEU A 77 -6.98 -6.75 -9.97
N GLN A 78 -7.61 -7.68 -10.69
CA GLN A 78 -9.03 -7.98 -10.54
C GLN A 78 -9.21 -9.05 -9.45
N PHE A 79 -9.90 -8.69 -8.38
CA PHE A 79 -10.33 -9.57 -7.31
C PHE A 79 -11.80 -9.97 -7.51
N ARG A 80 -12.08 -11.28 -7.63
CA ARG A 80 -13.44 -11.83 -7.77
C ARG A 80 -13.73 -12.81 -6.64
N SER A 81 -14.92 -12.70 -6.07
CA SER A 81 -15.41 -13.58 -5.01
C SER A 81 -16.92 -13.75 -5.11
N ASP A 82 -17.40 -14.97 -4.94
CA ASP A 82 -18.84 -15.27 -4.81
C ASP A 82 -19.30 -15.30 -3.34
N CYS A 83 -18.35 -15.15 -2.39
CA CYS A 83 -18.62 -15.23 -0.95
C CYS A 83 -18.06 -14.05 -0.15
N ALA A 84 -17.75 -12.93 -0.80
CA ALA A 84 -17.29 -11.72 -0.15
C ALA A 84 -18.35 -11.17 0.82
N GLN A 85 -17.94 -10.87 2.05
CA GLN A 85 -18.83 -10.44 3.14
C GLN A 85 -18.97 -8.90 3.16
N THR A 86 -19.51 -8.34 2.10
CA THR A 86 -19.60 -6.88 1.89
C THR A 86 -20.39 -6.14 2.97
N GLU A 87 -21.35 -6.82 3.61
CA GLU A 87 -22.12 -6.26 4.72
C GLU A 87 -21.33 -6.13 6.02
N ARG A 88 -20.16 -6.71 6.09
CA ARG A 88 -19.25 -6.64 7.25
C ARG A 88 -18.18 -5.56 7.15
N LEU A 89 -18.15 -4.82 6.04
CA LEU A 89 -17.23 -3.68 5.94
C LEU A 89 -17.51 -2.68 7.07
N HIS A 90 -16.46 -2.34 7.82
CA HIS A 90 -16.57 -1.51 9.03
C HIS A 90 -15.68 -0.27 9.02
N GLY A 91 -15.02 0.02 7.89
CA GLY A 91 -14.15 1.19 7.75
C GLY A 91 -14.87 2.51 8.06
N GLU A 92 -14.23 3.34 8.87
CA GLU A 92 -14.70 4.69 9.20
C GLU A 92 -14.26 5.70 8.15
N THR A 93 -14.98 6.83 8.05
CA THR A 93 -14.55 7.92 7.18
C THR A 93 -13.28 8.55 7.72
N ASN A 94 -12.28 8.74 6.86
CA ASN A 94 -11.03 9.40 7.24
C ASN A 94 -11.31 10.83 7.76
N PRO A 95 -10.82 11.18 8.95
CA PRO A 95 -11.02 12.51 9.51
C PRO A 95 -10.25 13.62 8.79
N LEU A 96 -9.23 13.26 8.00
CA LEU A 96 -8.44 14.21 7.22
C LEU A 96 -9.24 14.69 5.99
N GLN A 97 -9.07 15.97 5.63
CA GLN A 97 -9.81 16.59 4.53
C GLN A 97 -8.89 17.25 3.50
N ASP A 98 -7.71 17.69 3.93
CA ASP A 98 -6.84 18.50 3.09
C ASP A 98 -5.75 17.63 2.43
N SER A 99 -5.53 17.86 1.14
CA SER A 99 -4.43 17.26 0.41
C SER A 99 -3.12 18.00 0.71
N VAL A 100 -2.01 17.26 0.65
CA VAL A 100 -0.67 17.78 0.89
C VAL A 100 0.17 17.58 -0.36
N ARG A 101 0.80 18.65 -0.85
CA ARG A 101 1.73 18.58 -1.98
C ARG A 101 3.17 18.58 -1.47
N VAL A 102 3.97 17.66 -2.00
CA VAL A 102 5.40 17.53 -1.73
C VAL A 102 6.16 17.83 -3.01
N GLU A 103 6.97 18.89 -3.01
CA GLU A 103 7.76 19.28 -4.17
C GLU A 103 9.08 18.51 -4.23
N VAL A 104 9.65 18.39 -5.42
CA VAL A 104 10.95 17.72 -5.64
C VAL A 104 12.03 18.35 -4.77
N GLY A 105 12.75 17.51 -4.03
CA GLY A 105 13.82 17.92 -3.13
C GLY A 105 13.34 18.55 -1.80
N GLN A 106 12.04 18.62 -1.57
CA GLN A 106 11.47 19.00 -0.28
C GLN A 106 11.41 17.78 0.64
N THR A 107 11.85 17.93 1.87
CA THR A 107 11.62 16.96 2.95
C THR A 107 10.53 17.48 3.87
N MET A 108 9.49 16.68 4.09
CA MET A 108 8.39 17.01 5.00
C MET A 108 8.25 15.93 6.06
N THR A 109 7.82 16.29 7.26
CA THR A 109 7.67 15.36 8.39
C THR A 109 6.22 15.32 8.85
N ALA A 110 5.65 14.13 8.90
CA ALA A 110 4.31 13.90 9.43
C ALA A 110 4.21 14.31 10.90
N GLY A 111 3.11 14.95 11.27
CA GLY A 111 2.89 15.52 12.61
C GLY A 111 3.59 16.86 12.87
N ARG A 112 4.43 17.37 11.93
CA ARG A 112 5.05 18.68 11.98
C ARG A 112 4.62 19.56 10.81
N ASP A 113 4.80 19.07 9.59
CA ASP A 113 4.57 19.85 8.35
C ASP A 113 3.21 19.50 7.73
N PHE A 114 2.68 18.34 8.02
CA PHE A 114 1.35 17.87 7.64
C PHE A 114 0.85 16.83 8.67
N PRO A 115 -0.45 16.52 8.73
CA PRO A 115 -0.99 15.51 9.64
C PRO A 115 -0.44 14.11 9.34
N GLU A 116 -0.22 13.29 10.39
CA GLU A 116 -0.13 11.85 10.20
C GLU A 116 -1.46 11.29 9.67
N GLY A 117 -1.43 10.20 8.91
CA GLY A 117 -2.65 9.70 8.30
C GLY A 117 -2.47 8.55 7.32
N LEU A 118 -3.59 8.14 6.76
CA LEU A 118 -3.67 7.22 5.63
C LEU A 118 -3.96 8.03 4.36
N TYR A 119 -3.10 7.90 3.36
CA TYR A 119 -3.14 8.73 2.16
C TYR A 119 -3.07 7.91 0.87
N ASN A 120 -3.79 8.36 -0.14
CA ASN A 120 -3.55 7.98 -1.52
C ASN A 120 -2.46 8.89 -2.07
N VAL A 121 -1.36 8.32 -2.51
CA VAL A 121 -0.21 9.06 -3.06
C VAL A 121 -0.36 9.13 -4.56
N LYS A 122 -0.37 10.33 -5.12
CA LYS A 122 -0.43 10.57 -6.57
C LYS A 122 0.83 11.28 -7.04
N SER A 123 1.56 10.68 -7.98
CA SER A 123 2.73 11.28 -8.60
C SER A 123 2.35 12.06 -9.86
N GLU A 124 3.07 13.14 -10.15
CA GLU A 124 3.06 13.71 -11.49
C GLU A 124 3.70 12.74 -12.50
N PRO A 125 3.37 12.83 -13.81
CA PRO A 125 3.75 11.84 -14.82
C PRO A 125 5.23 11.90 -15.20
N ASP A 126 6.09 11.41 -14.32
CA ASP A 126 7.52 11.21 -14.56
C ASP A 126 8.03 10.02 -13.73
N TRP A 127 9.24 9.54 -14.02
CA TRP A 127 9.92 8.59 -13.13
C TRP A 127 10.17 9.22 -11.77
N ASN A 128 9.63 8.61 -10.74
CA ASN A 128 9.66 9.17 -9.41
C ASN A 128 9.68 8.08 -8.33
N ASP A 129 10.37 8.38 -7.24
CA ASP A 129 10.30 7.61 -6.01
C ASP A 129 9.84 8.51 -4.88
N LEU A 130 8.83 8.09 -4.14
CA LEU A 130 8.53 8.60 -2.82
C LEU A 130 9.30 7.78 -1.80
N MET A 131 10.24 8.42 -1.14
CA MET A 131 11.01 7.84 -0.04
C MET A 131 10.37 8.24 1.29
N MET A 132 10.07 7.25 2.13
CA MET A 132 9.53 7.45 3.47
C MET A 132 10.53 6.89 4.47
N THR A 133 11.12 7.76 5.29
CA THR A 133 11.98 7.36 6.40
C THR A 133 11.16 7.31 7.66
N LEU A 134 10.93 6.11 8.17
CA LEU A 134 10.13 5.89 9.38
C LEU A 134 10.89 6.35 10.64
N PRO A 135 10.18 6.75 11.71
CA PRO A 135 10.80 7.10 13.00
C PRO A 135 11.53 5.91 13.62
N ASP A 136 12.47 6.20 14.53
CA ASP A 136 13.30 5.18 15.20
C ASP A 136 12.49 4.11 15.96
N SER A 137 11.23 4.41 16.33
CA SER A 137 10.32 3.43 16.94
C SER A 137 9.95 2.24 16.05
N PHE A 138 10.24 2.33 14.76
CA PHE A 138 10.04 1.26 13.77
C PHE A 138 11.36 0.61 13.30
N LEU A 139 12.45 0.86 14.00
CA LEU A 139 13.70 0.12 13.76
C LEU A 139 13.51 -1.33 14.17
N SER A 140 13.94 -2.26 13.31
CA SER A 140 14.01 -3.67 13.66
C SER A 140 14.98 -3.87 14.84
N GLU A 141 14.65 -4.75 15.78
CA GLU A 141 15.55 -5.16 16.86
C GLU A 141 16.87 -5.76 16.34
N PHE A 142 16.91 -6.16 15.08
CA PHE A 142 18.06 -6.73 14.39
C PHE A 142 18.81 -5.73 13.52
N ALA A 143 18.35 -4.48 13.41
CA ALA A 143 19.08 -3.44 12.70
C ALA A 143 20.36 -3.10 13.47
N ALA A 144 21.48 -3.59 12.97
CA ALA A 144 22.78 -3.19 13.47
C ALA A 144 23.06 -1.76 12.99
N ASP A 145 23.42 -0.87 13.91
CA ASP A 145 23.93 0.46 13.64
C ASP A 145 22.97 1.45 12.94
N GLU A 146 22.00 2.00 13.67
CA GLU A 146 21.27 3.24 13.34
C GLU A 146 20.68 3.34 11.92
N GLU A 147 20.52 2.24 11.20
CA GLU A 147 19.85 2.25 9.89
C GLU A 147 18.36 2.48 10.09
N ARG A 148 17.90 3.66 9.70
CA ARG A 148 16.47 3.98 9.68
C ARG A 148 15.75 3.12 8.65
N ARG A 149 14.55 2.65 8.98
CA ARG A 149 13.71 1.95 8.02
C ARG A 149 13.26 2.92 6.94
N VAL A 150 13.61 2.62 5.70
CA VAL A 150 13.21 3.41 4.52
C VAL A 150 12.28 2.58 3.66
N GLU A 151 11.06 3.06 3.48
CA GLU A 151 10.12 2.53 2.49
C GLU A 151 10.21 3.35 1.22
N VAL A 152 10.12 2.69 0.06
CA VAL A 152 10.18 3.35 -1.24
C VAL A 152 9.00 2.93 -2.10
N ILE A 153 8.22 3.90 -2.55
CA ILE A 153 7.15 3.72 -3.52
C ILE A 153 7.63 4.31 -4.84
N SER A 154 7.76 3.46 -5.86
CA SER A 154 8.22 3.86 -7.20
C SER A 154 7.07 4.06 -8.15
N PHE A 155 7.13 5.12 -8.94
CA PHE A 155 6.16 5.48 -9.97
C PHE A 155 6.86 5.52 -11.33
N ALA A 156 6.27 4.88 -12.34
CA ALA A 156 6.80 4.83 -13.69
C ALA A 156 5.79 5.40 -14.70
N PRO A 157 6.18 6.36 -15.57
CA PRO A 157 5.25 7.07 -16.45
C PRO A 157 4.64 6.21 -17.56
N LYS A 158 5.14 5.00 -17.76
CA LYS A 158 4.63 4.06 -18.78
C LYS A 158 3.63 3.05 -18.22
N GLU A 159 3.58 2.92 -16.92
CA GLU A 159 2.64 2.08 -16.22
C GLU A 159 1.42 2.92 -15.90
N LEU A 160 0.25 2.33 -15.99
CA LEU A 160 -1.05 3.01 -15.89
C LEU A 160 -1.27 3.72 -14.55
N GLU A 161 -0.36 3.55 -13.57
CA GLU A 161 -0.59 3.99 -12.22
C GLU A 161 0.50 4.93 -11.70
N LEU A 162 0.10 6.18 -11.66
CA LEU A 162 0.81 7.23 -10.94
C LEU A 162 0.22 7.41 -9.53
N SER A 163 -0.48 6.40 -9.01
CA SER A 163 -1.05 6.40 -7.66
C SER A 163 -0.66 5.15 -6.87
N TYR A 164 -0.60 5.30 -5.56
CA TYR A 164 -0.44 4.22 -4.60
C TYR A 164 -1.43 4.47 -3.46
N GLU A 165 -2.34 3.53 -3.26
CA GLU A 165 -3.50 3.74 -2.40
C GLU A 165 -3.21 3.39 -0.93
N ASN A 166 -3.85 4.10 -0.01
CA ASN A 166 -3.90 3.80 1.41
C ASN A 166 -2.51 3.67 2.08
N VAL A 167 -1.60 4.58 1.76
CA VAL A 167 -0.25 4.60 2.34
C VAL A 167 -0.31 5.12 3.78
N PRO A 168 0.07 4.31 4.78
CA PRO A 168 0.13 4.76 6.16
C PRO A 168 1.37 5.63 6.38
N ILE A 169 1.15 6.84 6.87
CA ILE A 169 2.24 7.79 7.21
C ILE A 169 2.12 8.17 8.68
N PRO A 170 2.77 7.41 9.57
CA PRO A 170 2.74 7.68 11.00
C PRO A 170 3.53 8.93 11.38
N LYS A 171 3.22 9.47 12.54
CA LYS A 171 3.89 10.65 13.09
C LYS A 171 5.41 10.46 13.17
N GLY A 172 6.13 11.47 12.69
CA GLY A 172 7.60 11.47 12.67
C GLY A 172 8.20 10.90 11.38
N THR A 173 7.40 10.30 10.49
CA THR A 173 7.90 9.87 9.18
C THR A 173 8.34 11.05 8.35
N GLU A 174 9.56 11.00 7.84
CA GLU A 174 10.08 11.98 6.88
C GLU A 174 9.82 11.47 5.47
N ILE A 175 9.22 12.31 4.63
CA ILE A 175 8.93 12.01 3.23
C ILE A 175 9.69 12.93 2.30
N GLN A 176 10.17 12.37 1.19
CA GLN A 176 10.85 13.09 0.11
C GLN A 176 10.55 12.44 -1.23
N THR A 177 10.37 13.27 -2.27
CA THR A 177 10.21 12.81 -3.65
C THR A 177 11.44 13.16 -4.48
N THR A 178 11.83 12.28 -5.42
CA THR A 178 13.10 12.39 -6.15
C THR A 178 12.98 12.95 -7.56
N GLY A 179 11.95 12.57 -8.31
CA GLY A 179 11.82 12.86 -9.74
C GLY A 179 10.71 13.84 -10.08
N ALA A 180 9.55 13.71 -9.46
CA ALA A 180 8.37 14.51 -9.70
C ALA A 180 7.69 14.88 -8.39
N ALA A 181 6.84 15.91 -8.38
CA ALA A 181 6.04 16.22 -7.21
C ALA A 181 4.98 15.14 -6.97
N VAL A 182 4.64 14.92 -5.71
CA VAL A 182 3.55 14.03 -5.31
C VAL A 182 2.48 14.81 -4.54
N THR A 183 1.25 14.32 -4.64
CA THR A 183 0.12 14.81 -3.85
C THR A 183 -0.35 13.68 -2.95
N LEU A 184 -0.40 13.93 -1.65
CA LEU A 184 -1.03 13.06 -0.65
C LEU A 184 -2.49 13.47 -0.53
N GLU A 185 -3.41 12.63 -0.97
CA GLU A 185 -4.85 12.83 -0.78
C GLU A 185 -5.32 11.90 0.35
N PRO A 186 -6.09 12.38 1.33
CA PRO A 186 -6.62 11.49 2.37
C PRO A 186 -7.37 10.31 1.75
N SER A 187 -7.07 9.08 2.20
CA SER A 187 -7.85 7.90 1.83
C SER A 187 -9.30 8.04 2.28
N GLU A 188 -10.24 7.43 1.58
CA GLU A 188 -11.66 7.57 1.90
C GLU A 188 -12.02 6.92 3.24
N LYS A 189 -11.44 5.75 3.52
CA LYS A 189 -11.73 4.94 4.69
C LYS A 189 -10.48 4.61 5.47
N ILE A 190 -10.64 4.43 6.78
CA ILE A 190 -9.60 3.97 7.69
C ILE A 190 -10.18 2.92 8.64
N GLY A 191 -9.36 1.95 9.06
CA GLY A 191 -9.71 0.99 10.12
C GLY A 191 -9.30 1.50 11.50
N SER A 192 -8.19 2.24 11.56
CA SER A 192 -7.62 2.74 12.80
C SER A 192 -6.93 4.09 12.58
N THR A 193 -6.75 4.86 13.65
CA THR A 193 -5.88 6.05 13.69
C THR A 193 -4.46 5.72 14.20
N ASP A 194 -4.15 4.47 14.51
CA ASP A 194 -2.78 4.01 14.77
C ASP A 194 -2.09 3.67 13.43
N TYR A 195 -1.67 4.70 12.73
CA TYR A 195 -1.02 4.56 11.41
C TYR A 195 0.33 3.87 11.45
N GLY A 196 0.85 3.62 12.65
CA GLY A 196 2.08 2.86 12.84
C GLY A 196 1.86 1.35 12.91
N GLU A 197 0.62 0.89 13.05
CA GLU A 197 0.29 -0.53 13.15
C GLU A 197 0.76 -1.33 11.94
N PHE A 198 0.69 -0.75 10.75
CA PHE A 198 1.16 -1.34 9.50
C PHE A 198 2.67 -1.68 9.47
N TYR A 199 3.45 -1.11 10.38
CA TYR A 199 4.91 -1.26 10.41
C TYR A 199 5.40 -1.99 11.68
N LYS A 200 4.49 -2.43 12.54
CA LYS A 200 4.83 -3.24 13.72
C LYS A 200 5.10 -4.67 13.23
N GLU A 201 6.31 -5.17 13.53
CA GLU A 201 6.70 -6.58 13.35
C GLU A 201 6.16 -7.45 14.49
#